data_9180fe617828bffae88ec9e387db2030
#
_entry.id   9180fe617828bffae88ec9e387db2030
#
_cell.length_a   1.000
_cell.length_b   1.000
_cell.length_c   1.000
_cell.angle_alpha   90.00
_cell.angle_beta   90.00
_cell.angle_gamma   90.00
#
_symmetry.space_group_name_H-M   'P 1'
#
loop_
_entity.id
_entity.type
_entity.pdbx_description
1 polymer ?
#
loop_
_entity_poly.entity_id
_entity_poly.type
_entity_poly.pdbx_seq_one_letter_code
_entity_poly.pdbx_strand_id
1 'polypeptide(L)'
;MKRFLSLLLTCAMLLSLAACGKKDPGGSSSGGGSTSGSTSGDPDTSCPDPKDALYALYYTTMSTFVASQQLRDSIEQQWQSGQPNAPANSGVGEYRPSNGGFEGNAIVLMPAGQAARLYQQSSGEYQMLAVTNLCGPQLLVKGASISSWEELKGRTIHADFGDMDQITILRHMLVENGLDPDKNVTIDGGYGPYYQPEDSQDGDVYLLDPYNAAAAMAADSSLTLLADLGEEWADLSLGQIVAGCAVARTEFVQAHPEAVETFLSGMEQSAAAMSDPDTAVNYWSNPNRDVLLAALPHCGITFAAGQDMKDLAEDYYLSLFQADPDAIGGGLPYDDFYYGVD
;
A
#
# COMPACT_ATOMS: atom_id res chain seq x y z
N MET A 1 -28.10 23.67 15.33
CA MET A 1 -28.40 22.51 14.49
C MET A 1 -27.36 22.44 13.39
N LYS A 2 -26.12 22.10 13.73
CA LYS A 2 -25.00 21.86 12.77
C LYS A 2 -23.95 20.97 13.48
N ARG A 3 -24.29 19.72 13.78
CA ARG A 3 -23.36 18.73 14.41
C ARG A 3 -23.66 17.30 13.98
N PHE A 4 -24.10 17.05 12.74
CA PHE A 4 -24.48 15.69 12.30
C PHE A 4 -23.96 15.31 10.89
N LEU A 5 -22.98 16.01 10.32
CA LEU A 5 -22.49 15.65 8.98
C LEU A 5 -21.02 15.18 8.94
N SER A 6 -20.30 15.22 10.06
CA SER A 6 -18.88 14.88 10.12
C SER A 6 -18.56 13.40 10.41
N LEU A 7 -19.56 12.52 10.50
CA LEU A 7 -19.37 11.12 10.92
C LEU A 7 -19.48 10.10 9.79
N LEU A 8 -19.56 10.51 8.54
CA LEU A 8 -19.85 9.62 7.41
C LEU A 8 -18.64 9.27 6.51
N LEU A 9 -17.51 9.96 6.64
CA LEU A 9 -16.35 9.68 5.78
C LEU A 9 -15.37 8.65 6.39
N THR A 10 -15.38 8.48 7.70
CA THR A 10 -14.52 7.49 8.40
C THR A 10 -15.12 6.09 8.46
N CYS A 11 -16.36 5.88 8.05
CA CYS A 11 -17.04 4.58 8.11
C CYS A 11 -16.95 3.74 6.83
N ALA A 12 -16.47 4.28 5.72
CA ALA A 12 -16.49 3.55 4.43
C ALA A 12 -15.34 2.55 4.24
N MET A 13 -14.30 2.60 5.07
CA MET A 13 -13.16 1.67 5.00
C MET A 13 -13.28 0.44 5.94
N LEU A 14 -14.36 0.33 6.71
CA LEU A 14 -14.55 -0.76 7.69
C LEU A 14 -15.60 -1.80 7.30
N LEU A 15 -16.10 -1.79 6.07
CA LEU A 15 -17.26 -2.62 5.67
C LEU A 15 -16.92 -3.88 4.88
N SER A 16 -15.67 -4.31 4.80
CA SER A 16 -15.34 -5.63 4.23
C SER A 16 -15.06 -6.74 5.27
N LEU A 17 -15.24 -6.48 6.56
CA LEU A 17 -14.95 -7.43 7.66
C LEU A 17 -16.18 -7.95 8.42
N ALA A 18 -17.37 -7.96 7.84
CA ALA A 18 -18.57 -8.33 8.55
C ALA A 18 -19.41 -9.42 7.85
N ALA A 19 -18.82 -10.58 7.62
CA ALA A 19 -19.63 -11.75 7.23
C ALA A 19 -19.44 -12.99 8.12
N CYS A 20 -18.50 -12.99 9.08
CA CYS A 20 -18.40 -14.05 10.08
C CYS A 20 -18.78 -13.52 11.46
N GLY A 21 -20.05 -13.68 11.85
CA GLY A 21 -20.58 -13.26 13.16
C GLY A 21 -19.92 -14.05 14.29
N LYS A 22 -19.14 -13.35 15.15
CA LYS A 22 -18.72 -13.89 16.45
C LYS A 22 -19.93 -14.17 17.32
N LYS A 23 -20.10 -15.43 17.73
CA LYS A 23 -20.93 -15.79 18.89
C LYS A 23 -20.11 -15.53 20.15
N ASP A 24 -20.55 -14.58 20.96
CA ASP A 24 -20.02 -14.36 22.32
C ASP A 24 -20.30 -15.58 23.22
N PRO A 25 -19.34 -16.06 24.00
CA PRO A 25 -19.57 -17.08 25.03
C PRO A 25 -19.86 -16.37 26.37
N GLY A 26 -21.13 -16.40 26.77
CA GLY A 26 -21.43 -15.92 28.14
C GLY A 26 -22.90 -15.87 28.49
N GLY A 27 -23.42 -16.94 29.07
CA GLY A 27 -24.78 -16.93 29.64
C GLY A 27 -25.22 -18.29 30.13
N SER A 28 -24.80 -18.65 31.34
CA SER A 28 -25.25 -19.81 32.09
C SER A 28 -26.73 -19.68 32.49
N SER A 29 -27.60 -20.67 32.19
CA SER A 29 -28.61 -21.15 33.13
C SER A 29 -29.27 -22.45 32.67
N SER A 30 -29.41 -23.33 33.62
CA SER A 30 -29.92 -24.68 33.70
C SER A 30 -31.33 -24.90 33.18
N GLY A 31 -31.59 -26.14 32.67
CA GLY A 31 -32.88 -26.80 32.80
C GLY A 31 -33.28 -27.73 31.68
N GLY A 32 -33.08 -29.04 31.88
CA GLY A 32 -34.06 -30.11 31.66
C GLY A 32 -34.51 -30.58 30.26
N GLY A 33 -34.05 -31.76 29.83
CA GLY A 33 -34.92 -32.81 29.42
C GLY A 33 -35.26 -33.06 27.94
N SER A 34 -34.86 -34.26 27.46
CA SER A 34 -35.49 -35.17 26.50
C SER A 34 -35.09 -35.08 24.99
N THR A 35 -34.31 -36.07 24.67
CA THR A 35 -34.26 -36.95 23.47
C THR A 35 -35.21 -36.67 22.31
N SER A 36 -34.65 -36.44 21.13
CA SER A 36 -34.93 -37.25 19.92
C SER A 36 -33.90 -36.86 18.82
N GLY A 37 -33.29 -37.89 18.23
CA GLY A 37 -32.29 -37.74 17.21
C GLY A 37 -32.88 -37.28 15.88
N SER A 38 -32.09 -36.42 15.21
CA SER A 38 -32.20 -36.24 13.78
C SER A 38 -30.81 -35.79 13.32
N THR A 39 -30.12 -36.73 12.66
CA THR A 39 -28.90 -36.49 11.94
C THR A 39 -29.24 -35.76 10.65
N SER A 40 -29.12 -34.46 10.64
CA SER A 40 -28.92 -33.67 9.44
C SER A 40 -27.59 -32.89 9.63
N GLY A 41 -26.55 -33.41 9.00
CA GLY A 41 -25.29 -32.71 8.93
C GLY A 41 -25.48 -31.44 8.11
N ASP A 42 -25.62 -30.29 8.77
CA ASP A 42 -25.34 -29.02 8.16
C ASP A 42 -23.85 -29.04 7.83
N PRO A 43 -23.45 -28.69 6.57
CA PRO A 43 -22.05 -28.44 6.29
C PRO A 43 -21.61 -27.31 7.22
N ASP A 44 -20.57 -27.58 7.99
CA ASP A 44 -19.93 -26.58 8.85
C ASP A 44 -19.40 -25.45 7.97
N THR A 45 -20.18 -24.38 7.84
CA THR A 45 -19.85 -23.17 7.10
C THR A 45 -19.09 -22.19 7.99
N SER A 46 -18.26 -22.68 8.93
CA SER A 46 -17.33 -21.84 9.64
C SER A 46 -16.25 -21.40 8.66
N CYS A 47 -16.10 -20.10 8.46
CA CYS A 47 -14.92 -19.55 7.76
C CYS A 47 -13.66 -20.13 8.41
N PRO A 48 -12.65 -20.55 7.61
CA PRO A 48 -11.38 -21.01 8.17
C PRO A 48 -10.76 -19.97 9.12
N ASP A 49 -10.01 -20.40 10.13
CA ASP A 49 -9.25 -19.47 10.97
C ASP A 49 -8.14 -18.86 10.09
N PRO A 50 -7.92 -17.53 10.07
CA PRO A 50 -6.81 -16.91 9.34
C PRO A 50 -5.43 -17.52 9.61
N LYS A 51 -5.26 -18.20 10.73
CA LYS A 51 -4.06 -18.98 11.06
C LYS A 51 -3.85 -20.21 10.18
N ASP A 52 -4.90 -20.69 9.52
CA ASP A 52 -4.86 -21.84 8.62
C ASP A 52 -4.61 -21.42 7.15
N ALA A 53 -4.41 -20.14 6.90
CA ALA A 53 -4.08 -19.63 5.58
C ALA A 53 -2.69 -20.07 5.13
N LEU A 54 -2.52 -20.37 3.84
CA LEU A 54 -1.22 -20.68 3.26
C LEU A 54 -0.25 -19.50 3.43
N TYR A 55 -0.73 -18.28 3.17
CA TYR A 55 -0.07 -17.03 3.49
C TYR A 55 -1.11 -15.91 3.65
N ALA A 56 -0.72 -14.83 4.32
CA ALA A 56 -1.49 -13.60 4.40
C ALA A 56 -0.95 -12.57 3.40
N LEU A 57 -1.85 -11.94 2.61
CA LEU A 57 -1.51 -10.85 1.70
C LEU A 57 -1.80 -9.51 2.37
N TYR A 58 -0.74 -8.71 2.57
CA TYR A 58 -0.80 -7.36 3.12
C TYR A 58 -0.47 -6.31 2.07
N TYR A 59 -0.88 -5.07 2.32
CA TYR A 59 -0.45 -3.88 1.57
C TYR A 59 -0.18 -2.74 2.55
N THR A 60 0.73 -1.84 2.18
CA THR A 60 1.10 -0.70 3.05
C THR A 60 0.76 0.66 2.45
N THR A 61 0.51 0.75 1.14
CA THR A 61 0.12 1.98 0.45
C THR A 61 -1.16 1.79 -0.35
N MET A 62 -1.87 2.88 -0.65
CA MET A 62 -3.08 2.81 -1.46
C MET A 62 -2.79 2.46 -2.92
N SER A 63 -1.65 2.87 -3.48
CA SER A 63 -1.25 2.47 -4.84
C SER A 63 -1.08 0.95 -4.95
N THR A 64 -0.43 0.30 -3.97
CA THR A 64 -0.28 -1.16 -3.94
C THR A 64 -1.61 -1.87 -3.67
N PHE A 65 -2.51 -1.27 -2.87
CA PHE A 65 -3.86 -1.77 -2.68
C PHE A 65 -4.64 -1.78 -4.00
N VAL A 66 -4.63 -0.66 -4.75
CA VAL A 66 -5.31 -0.55 -6.05
C VAL A 66 -4.76 -1.60 -7.02
N ALA A 67 -3.44 -1.72 -7.17
CA ALA A 67 -2.82 -2.67 -8.08
C ALA A 67 -3.20 -4.14 -7.80
N SER A 68 -3.42 -4.49 -6.54
CA SER A 68 -3.72 -5.86 -6.09
C SER A 68 -5.21 -6.19 -5.96
N GLN A 69 -6.12 -5.28 -6.28
CA GLN A 69 -7.54 -5.45 -5.92
C GLN A 69 -8.20 -6.67 -6.56
N GLN A 70 -7.93 -6.94 -7.84
CA GLN A 70 -8.48 -8.13 -8.52
C GLN A 70 -7.96 -9.43 -7.89
N LEU A 71 -6.66 -9.47 -7.54
CA LEU A 71 -6.07 -10.62 -6.83
C LEU A 71 -6.72 -10.78 -5.45
N ARG A 72 -6.92 -9.68 -4.71
CA ARG A 72 -7.54 -9.68 -3.38
C ARG A 72 -8.97 -10.19 -3.42
N ASP A 73 -9.74 -9.82 -4.42
CA ASP A 73 -11.10 -10.33 -4.62
C ASP A 73 -11.10 -11.85 -4.93
N SER A 74 -10.12 -12.32 -5.71
CA SER A 74 -9.93 -13.73 -5.97
C SER A 74 -9.56 -14.52 -4.70
N ILE A 75 -8.66 -13.99 -3.89
CA ILE A 75 -8.27 -14.58 -2.58
C ILE A 75 -9.50 -14.67 -1.66
N GLU A 76 -10.28 -13.59 -1.57
CA GLU A 76 -11.48 -13.54 -0.75
C GLU A 76 -12.52 -14.60 -1.16
N GLN A 77 -12.73 -14.79 -2.47
CA GLN A 77 -13.62 -15.83 -2.99
C GLN A 77 -13.12 -17.24 -2.66
N GLN A 78 -11.82 -17.51 -2.78
CA GLN A 78 -11.22 -18.78 -2.40
C GLN A 78 -11.39 -19.05 -0.92
N TRP A 79 -11.14 -18.03 -0.09
CA TRP A 79 -11.29 -18.10 1.36
C TRP A 79 -12.74 -18.40 1.77
N GLN A 80 -13.72 -17.66 1.23
CA GLN A 80 -15.15 -17.83 1.49
C GLN A 80 -15.68 -19.18 1.02
N SER A 81 -15.09 -19.78 -0.02
CA SER A 81 -15.46 -21.11 -0.51
C SER A 81 -14.94 -22.24 0.38
N GLY A 82 -14.14 -21.95 1.40
CA GLY A 82 -13.52 -22.95 2.27
C GLY A 82 -12.45 -23.77 1.57
N GLN A 83 -11.78 -23.23 0.55
CA GLN A 83 -10.73 -23.94 -0.17
C GLN A 83 -9.57 -24.25 0.79
N PRO A 84 -9.11 -25.51 0.90
CA PRO A 84 -7.97 -25.86 1.73
C PRO A 84 -6.70 -25.11 1.28
N ASN A 85 -5.93 -24.62 2.23
CA ASN A 85 -4.72 -23.85 1.97
C ASN A 85 -4.93 -22.59 1.10
N ALA A 86 -6.12 -22.00 1.15
CA ALA A 86 -6.33 -20.71 0.51
C ALA A 86 -5.48 -19.63 1.19
N PRO A 87 -4.94 -18.65 0.45
CA PRO A 87 -4.38 -17.46 1.06
C PRO A 87 -5.49 -16.63 1.71
N ALA A 88 -5.12 -15.72 2.62
CA ALA A 88 -6.06 -14.79 3.25
C ALA A 88 -5.67 -13.35 2.96
N ASN A 89 -6.67 -12.48 2.80
CA ASN A 89 -6.45 -11.05 2.81
C ASN A 89 -6.31 -10.55 4.25
N SER A 90 -5.32 -9.70 4.49
CA SER A 90 -5.16 -9.01 5.75
C SER A 90 -5.17 -7.49 5.56
N GLY A 91 -5.73 -6.79 6.53
CA GLY A 91 -5.80 -5.33 6.50
C GLY A 91 -4.47 -4.67 6.88
N VAL A 92 -4.29 -3.42 6.44
CA VAL A 92 -3.12 -2.58 6.80
C VAL A 92 -2.86 -2.54 8.31
N GLY A 93 -3.92 -2.52 9.11
CA GLY A 93 -3.83 -2.43 10.57
C GLY A 93 -3.27 -3.68 11.25
N GLU A 94 -3.20 -4.82 10.54
CA GLU A 94 -2.66 -6.08 11.05
C GLU A 94 -1.18 -6.27 10.68
N TYR A 95 -0.69 -5.56 9.66
CA TYR A 95 0.73 -5.50 9.36
C TYR A 95 1.43 -4.66 10.44
N ARG A 96 2.08 -5.34 11.36
CA ARG A 96 2.91 -4.70 12.38
C ARG A 96 4.31 -5.29 12.27
N PRO A 97 5.23 -4.57 11.64
CA PRO A 97 6.62 -5.00 11.64
C PRO A 97 7.12 -5.03 13.09
N SER A 98 7.35 -6.21 13.62
CA SER A 98 8.06 -6.37 14.88
C SER A 98 9.56 -6.22 14.59
N ASN A 99 10.24 -5.26 15.23
CA ASN A 99 11.68 -5.03 15.07
C ASN A 99 12.16 -4.84 13.61
N GLY A 100 11.33 -4.22 12.75
CA GLY A 100 11.72 -3.91 11.37
C GLY A 100 11.33 -4.96 10.32
N GLY A 101 10.64 -6.04 10.68
CA GLY A 101 10.23 -7.09 9.75
C GLY A 101 8.84 -7.66 10.05
N PHE A 102 8.41 -8.64 9.26
CA PHE A 102 7.20 -9.41 9.48
C PHE A 102 7.54 -10.89 9.67
N GLU A 103 6.72 -11.59 10.44
CA GLU A 103 6.89 -13.01 10.76
C GLU A 103 5.84 -13.86 10.03
N GLY A 104 6.14 -15.16 9.93
CA GLY A 104 5.22 -16.15 9.37
C GLY A 104 5.11 -16.13 7.85
N ASN A 105 4.11 -16.83 7.34
CA ASN A 105 3.84 -16.92 5.91
C ASN A 105 3.05 -15.69 5.47
N ALA A 106 3.76 -14.71 4.92
CA ALA A 106 3.15 -13.48 4.43
C ALA A 106 3.82 -13.02 3.14
N ILE A 107 3.01 -12.39 2.27
CA ILE A 107 3.48 -11.58 1.16
C ILE A 107 3.00 -10.15 1.44
N VAL A 108 3.92 -9.19 1.42
CA VAL A 108 3.64 -7.80 1.76
C VAL A 108 3.93 -6.92 0.55
N LEU A 109 2.94 -6.15 0.16
CA LEU A 109 3.09 -5.11 -0.87
C LEU A 109 3.51 -3.81 -0.18
N MET A 110 4.72 -3.31 -0.49
CA MET A 110 5.34 -2.17 0.19
C MET A 110 6.21 -1.33 -0.75
N PRO A 111 6.59 -0.09 -0.36
CA PRO A 111 7.58 0.69 -1.09
C PRO A 111 8.94 -0.03 -1.19
N ALA A 112 9.62 0.13 -2.32
CA ALA A 112 10.85 -0.62 -2.58
C ALA A 112 12.01 -0.22 -1.66
N GLY A 113 12.15 1.05 -1.29
CA GLY A 113 13.18 1.46 -0.32
C GLY A 113 12.94 0.85 1.05
N GLN A 114 11.67 0.72 1.48
CA GLN A 114 11.33 -0.01 2.69
C GLN A 114 11.72 -1.49 2.60
N ALA A 115 11.52 -2.12 1.43
CA ALA A 115 11.92 -3.51 1.19
C ALA A 115 13.45 -3.69 1.27
N ALA A 116 14.22 -2.77 0.70
CA ALA A 116 15.68 -2.77 0.79
C ALA A 116 16.17 -2.59 2.25
N ARG A 117 15.58 -1.66 3.01
CA ARG A 117 15.88 -1.49 4.44
C ARG A 117 15.60 -2.78 5.21
N LEU A 118 14.48 -3.43 4.94
CA LEU A 118 14.10 -4.68 5.58
C LEU A 118 15.12 -5.79 5.30
N TYR A 119 15.55 -5.93 4.06
CA TYR A 119 16.60 -6.87 3.65
C TYR A 119 17.91 -6.60 4.38
N GLN A 120 18.38 -5.34 4.41
CA GLN A 120 19.63 -4.97 5.07
C GLN A 120 19.59 -5.23 6.59
N GLN A 121 18.47 -4.88 7.23
CA GLN A 121 18.30 -5.04 8.68
C GLN A 121 18.19 -6.51 9.12
N SER A 122 17.67 -7.36 8.25
CA SER A 122 17.48 -8.79 8.51
C SER A 122 18.66 -9.66 8.08
N SER A 123 19.69 -9.08 7.44
CA SER A 123 20.81 -9.84 6.87
C SER A 123 20.39 -10.83 5.77
N GLY A 124 19.42 -10.45 4.93
CA GLY A 124 19.02 -11.23 3.75
C GLY A 124 17.87 -12.22 3.97
N GLU A 125 17.07 -12.03 5.04
CA GLU A 125 15.92 -12.92 5.32
C GLU A 125 14.70 -12.70 4.42
N TYR A 126 14.73 -11.71 3.52
CA TYR A 126 13.60 -11.35 2.65
C TYR A 126 14.02 -11.30 1.20
N GLN A 127 13.06 -11.61 0.32
CA GLN A 127 13.21 -11.50 -1.13
C GLN A 127 12.10 -10.64 -1.73
N MET A 128 12.47 -9.81 -2.71
CA MET A 128 11.53 -9.14 -3.59
C MET A 128 11.05 -10.12 -4.66
N LEU A 129 9.75 -10.24 -4.84
CA LEU A 129 9.09 -11.17 -5.76
C LEU A 129 8.70 -10.51 -7.08
N ALA A 130 8.23 -9.26 -7.01
CA ALA A 130 7.80 -8.47 -8.16
C ALA A 130 7.76 -6.98 -7.84
N VAL A 131 7.92 -6.13 -8.87
CA VAL A 131 7.53 -4.72 -8.86
C VAL A 131 6.06 -4.62 -9.28
N THR A 132 5.29 -3.79 -8.59
CA THR A 132 3.83 -3.65 -8.79
C THR A 132 3.38 -2.25 -9.15
N ASN A 133 4.16 -1.22 -8.80
CA ASN A 133 3.82 0.19 -9.07
C ASN A 133 5.06 1.02 -9.38
N LEU A 134 4.97 1.81 -10.43
CA LEU A 134 5.97 2.79 -10.85
C LEU A 134 5.35 4.19 -10.83
N CYS A 135 5.33 4.84 -9.66
CA CYS A 135 4.76 6.18 -9.48
C CYS A 135 5.45 6.92 -8.36
N GLY A 136 5.31 8.24 -8.35
CA GLY A 136 5.75 9.09 -7.25
C GLY A 136 4.57 9.59 -6.42
N PRO A 137 4.84 10.15 -5.23
CA PRO A 137 3.84 10.90 -4.49
C PRO A 137 3.52 12.21 -5.21
N GLN A 138 2.35 12.76 -4.91
CA GLN A 138 1.87 14.04 -5.44
C GLN A 138 1.91 15.12 -4.38
N LEU A 139 2.35 16.31 -4.77
CA LEU A 139 2.39 17.49 -3.92
C LEU A 139 1.19 18.38 -4.21
N LEU A 140 0.27 18.47 -3.25
CA LEU A 140 -0.94 19.29 -3.33
C LEU A 140 -0.81 20.54 -2.49
N VAL A 141 -1.42 21.63 -2.95
CA VAL A 141 -1.50 22.91 -2.22
C VAL A 141 -2.95 23.28 -1.96
N LYS A 142 -3.24 23.74 -0.75
CA LYS A 142 -4.57 24.23 -0.36
C LYS A 142 -4.69 25.74 -0.56
N GLY A 143 -5.68 26.16 -1.34
CA GLY A 143 -6.25 27.51 -1.41
C GLY A 143 -5.33 28.63 -1.87
N ALA A 144 -4.03 28.53 -1.67
CA ALA A 144 -3.06 29.54 -2.04
C ALA A 144 -2.69 29.43 -3.51
N SER A 145 -2.34 30.57 -4.12
CA SER A 145 -1.74 30.60 -5.45
C SER A 145 -0.24 30.27 -5.35
N ILE A 146 0.11 29.07 -4.91
CA ILE A 146 1.46 28.52 -4.99
C ILE A 146 1.55 27.78 -6.33
N SER A 147 2.48 28.19 -7.17
CA SER A 147 2.63 27.70 -8.54
C SER A 147 4.06 27.31 -8.89
N SER A 148 4.96 27.38 -7.91
CA SER A 148 6.38 27.04 -8.09
C SER A 148 7.00 26.51 -6.80
N TRP A 149 8.08 25.73 -6.95
CA TRP A 149 8.86 25.24 -5.82
C TRP A 149 9.40 26.36 -4.92
N GLU A 150 9.80 27.50 -5.49
CA GLU A 150 10.34 28.62 -4.71
C GLU A 150 9.32 29.20 -3.70
N GLU A 151 8.03 29.15 -4.02
CA GLU A 151 6.94 29.63 -3.16
C GLU A 151 6.65 28.70 -1.97
N LEU A 152 7.27 27.53 -1.93
CA LEU A 152 7.25 26.63 -0.77
C LEU A 152 8.11 27.15 0.40
N LYS A 153 8.94 28.15 0.21
CA LYS A 153 9.75 28.72 1.30
C LYS A 153 8.89 29.21 2.46
N GLY A 154 9.20 28.68 3.66
CA GLY A 154 8.48 28.99 4.90
C GLY A 154 7.16 28.24 5.05
N ARG A 155 6.83 27.30 4.16
CA ARG A 155 5.61 26.48 4.25
C ARG A 155 5.84 25.22 5.05
N THR A 156 4.73 24.68 5.55
CA THR A 156 4.69 23.34 6.13
C THR A 156 4.19 22.36 5.07
N ILE A 157 4.93 21.27 4.89
CA ILE A 157 4.57 20.15 4.03
C ILE A 157 4.17 18.99 4.95
N HIS A 158 2.90 18.61 4.89
CA HIS A 158 2.35 17.51 5.66
C HIS A 158 2.58 16.20 4.90
N ALA A 159 3.18 15.21 5.56
CA ALA A 159 3.57 13.96 4.95
C ALA A 159 3.34 12.78 5.92
N ASP A 160 3.27 11.56 5.40
CA ASP A 160 3.24 10.35 6.22
C ASP A 160 4.66 9.83 6.47
N PHE A 161 5.15 9.93 7.69
CA PHE A 161 6.44 9.35 8.09
C PHE A 161 6.42 7.81 8.19
N GLY A 162 5.28 7.18 7.99
CA GLY A 162 5.19 5.74 7.76
C GLY A 162 5.77 5.31 6.42
N ASP A 163 5.82 6.24 5.44
CA ASP A 163 6.44 6.04 4.13
C ASP A 163 7.68 6.93 3.96
N MET A 164 8.82 6.41 4.41
CA MET A 164 10.10 7.13 4.35
C MET A 164 10.61 7.32 2.92
N ASP A 165 10.16 6.50 1.97
CA ASP A 165 10.55 6.64 0.56
C ASP A 165 10.00 7.96 0.00
N GLN A 166 8.73 8.28 0.27
CA GLN A 166 8.12 9.55 -0.13
C GLN A 166 8.84 10.76 0.46
N ILE A 167 9.27 10.66 1.72
CA ILE A 167 10.04 11.72 2.38
C ILE A 167 11.41 11.91 1.71
N THR A 168 12.10 10.83 1.39
CA THR A 168 13.41 10.90 0.72
C THR A 168 13.28 11.51 -0.68
N ILE A 169 12.27 11.10 -1.44
CA ILE A 169 11.95 11.66 -2.76
C ILE A 169 11.67 13.17 -2.63
N LEU A 170 10.78 13.57 -1.70
CA LEU A 170 10.47 14.98 -1.47
C LEU A 170 11.73 15.80 -1.13
N ARG A 171 12.57 15.30 -0.22
CA ARG A 171 13.80 16.00 0.18
C ARG A 171 14.77 16.19 -1.00
N HIS A 172 14.89 15.14 -1.83
CA HIS A 172 15.70 15.23 -3.06
C HIS A 172 15.12 16.28 -4.02
N MET A 173 13.82 16.23 -4.29
CA MET A 173 13.16 17.20 -5.19
C MET A 173 13.25 18.65 -4.68
N LEU A 174 13.18 18.86 -3.38
CA LEU A 174 13.41 20.18 -2.79
C LEU A 174 14.83 20.69 -3.10
N VAL A 175 15.86 19.85 -2.94
CA VAL A 175 17.26 20.20 -3.24
C VAL A 175 17.45 20.53 -4.72
N GLU A 176 16.92 19.71 -5.63
CA GLU A 176 17.01 19.93 -7.08
C GLU A 176 16.33 21.25 -7.51
N ASN A 177 15.30 21.66 -6.78
CA ASN A 177 14.62 22.95 -6.99
C ASN A 177 15.19 24.11 -6.16
N GLY A 178 16.41 23.95 -5.61
CA GLY A 178 17.15 25.00 -4.91
C GLY A 178 16.63 25.33 -3.51
N LEU A 179 15.91 24.42 -2.89
CA LEU A 179 15.41 24.53 -1.52
C LEU A 179 16.16 23.59 -0.57
N ASP A 180 16.60 24.14 0.56
CA ASP A 180 17.15 23.35 1.66
C ASP A 180 15.99 22.76 2.49
N PRO A 181 15.80 21.43 2.49
CA PRO A 181 14.67 20.80 3.16
C PRO A 181 14.66 20.99 4.69
N ASP A 182 15.80 21.34 5.28
CA ASP A 182 15.92 21.54 6.73
C ASP A 182 15.80 23.02 7.14
N LYS A 183 15.84 23.95 6.17
CA LYS A 183 15.82 25.40 6.45
C LYS A 183 14.70 26.16 5.75
N ASN A 184 14.33 25.71 4.55
CA ASN A 184 13.39 26.48 3.73
C ASN A 184 11.94 26.03 3.90
N VAL A 185 11.70 24.79 4.35
CA VAL A 185 10.37 24.23 4.60
C VAL A 185 10.32 23.54 5.98
N THR A 186 9.14 23.27 6.46
CA THR A 186 8.92 22.37 7.59
C THR A 186 8.23 21.11 7.05
N ILE A 187 8.85 19.93 7.21
CA ILE A 187 8.19 18.67 6.88
C ILE A 187 7.58 18.13 8.18
N ASP A 188 6.23 18.08 8.21
CA ASP A 188 5.47 17.59 9.37
C ASP A 188 4.94 16.18 9.12
N GLY A 189 5.46 15.21 9.88
CA GLY A 189 5.11 13.80 9.77
C GLY A 189 3.97 13.33 10.66
N GLY A 190 3.34 14.23 11.38
CA GLY A 190 2.25 13.89 12.31
C GLY A 190 0.90 13.69 11.63
N TYR A 191 0.81 13.89 10.32
CA TYR A 191 -0.46 14.02 9.60
C TYR A 191 -1.05 12.66 9.16
N GLY A 192 -0.24 11.63 9.02
CA GLY A 192 -0.65 10.34 8.45
C GLY A 192 -0.90 10.39 6.93
N PRO A 193 -1.36 9.27 6.33
CA PRO A 193 -1.46 9.13 4.87
C PRO A 193 -2.69 9.81 4.26
N TYR A 194 -3.59 10.38 5.05
CA TYR A 194 -4.87 10.89 4.59
C TYR A 194 -5.02 12.38 4.86
N TYR A 195 -5.51 13.10 3.85
CA TYR A 195 -5.92 14.49 3.99
C TYR A 195 -7.11 14.65 4.95
N GLN A 196 -7.00 15.59 5.89
CA GLN A 196 -8.05 15.91 6.86
C GLN A 196 -8.51 17.37 6.69
N PRO A 197 -9.65 17.60 6.01
CA PRO A 197 -10.12 18.95 5.67
C PRO A 197 -10.31 19.88 6.88
N GLU A 198 -10.70 19.30 8.02
CA GLU A 198 -10.96 20.04 9.26
C GLU A 198 -9.73 20.65 9.91
N ASP A 199 -8.58 20.05 9.67
CA ASP A 199 -7.30 20.48 10.24
C ASP A 199 -6.45 21.29 9.25
N SER A 200 -6.94 21.49 8.02
CA SER A 200 -6.19 22.12 6.93
C SER A 200 -6.43 23.63 6.83
N GLN A 201 -5.38 24.38 6.48
CA GLN A 201 -5.39 25.82 6.32
C GLN A 201 -4.92 26.25 4.92
N ASP A 202 -5.29 27.47 4.51
CA ASP A 202 -4.82 28.03 3.24
C ASP A 202 -3.28 28.16 3.24
N GLY A 203 -2.66 27.61 2.20
CA GLY A 203 -1.21 27.59 2.04
C GLY A 203 -0.52 26.37 2.63
N ASP A 204 -1.26 25.46 3.24
CA ASP A 204 -0.72 24.13 3.61
C ASP A 204 -0.42 23.30 2.36
N VAL A 205 0.58 22.47 2.46
CA VAL A 205 1.06 21.60 1.38
C VAL A 205 1.00 20.16 1.86
N TYR A 206 0.56 19.24 1.00
CA TYR A 206 0.35 17.84 1.33
C TYR A 206 1.10 16.94 0.35
N LEU A 207 1.91 16.04 0.89
CA LEU A 207 2.56 14.98 0.12
C LEU A 207 1.74 13.70 0.28
N LEU A 208 1.12 13.23 -0.78
CA LEU A 208 0.17 12.13 -0.76
C LEU A 208 0.46 11.10 -1.87
N ASP A 209 0.18 9.84 -1.57
CA ASP A 209 0.05 8.78 -2.58
C ASP A 209 -1.01 9.17 -3.63
N PRO A 210 -0.87 8.79 -4.90
CA PRO A 210 -1.78 9.22 -5.97
C PRO A 210 -3.27 8.97 -5.71
N TYR A 211 -3.61 7.83 -5.09
CA TYR A 211 -5.02 7.58 -4.74
C TYR A 211 -5.51 8.53 -3.64
N ASN A 212 -4.70 8.76 -2.62
CA ASN A 212 -5.04 9.68 -1.53
C ASN A 212 -5.09 11.13 -2.02
N ALA A 213 -4.24 11.50 -2.98
CA ALA A 213 -4.28 12.82 -3.63
C ALA A 213 -5.59 13.03 -4.41
N ALA A 214 -6.00 12.06 -5.21
CA ALA A 214 -7.28 12.11 -5.93
C ALA A 214 -8.47 12.16 -4.96
N ALA A 215 -8.44 11.40 -3.87
CA ALA A 215 -9.46 11.42 -2.83
C ALA A 215 -9.54 12.78 -2.13
N ALA A 216 -8.39 13.38 -1.82
CA ALA A 216 -8.30 14.70 -1.21
C ALA A 216 -8.88 15.78 -2.13
N MET A 217 -8.50 15.82 -3.41
CA MET A 217 -9.03 16.77 -4.39
C MET A 217 -10.53 16.58 -4.64
N ALA A 218 -11.04 15.35 -4.57
CA ALA A 218 -12.48 15.09 -4.67
C ALA A 218 -13.25 15.60 -3.44
N ALA A 219 -12.63 15.55 -2.26
CA ALA A 219 -13.22 16.00 -1.01
C ALA A 219 -13.14 17.52 -0.83
N ASP A 220 -12.09 18.15 -1.35
CA ASP A 220 -11.82 19.58 -1.20
C ASP A 220 -11.35 20.20 -2.53
N SER A 221 -12.25 20.92 -3.19
CA SER A 221 -11.99 21.59 -4.47
C SER A 221 -11.02 22.78 -4.36
N SER A 222 -10.60 23.17 -3.17
CA SER A 222 -9.55 24.19 -2.97
C SER A 222 -8.14 23.62 -3.07
N LEU A 223 -7.99 22.29 -3.10
CA LEU A 223 -6.71 21.64 -3.36
C LEU A 223 -6.37 21.65 -4.84
N THR A 224 -5.10 21.93 -5.14
CA THR A 224 -4.56 21.90 -6.50
C THR A 224 -3.25 21.13 -6.52
N LEU A 225 -3.01 20.37 -7.59
CA LEU A 225 -1.74 19.69 -7.83
C LEU A 225 -0.66 20.74 -8.13
N LEU A 226 0.41 20.75 -7.34
CA LEU A 226 1.61 21.55 -7.61
C LEU A 226 2.61 20.73 -8.44
N ALA A 227 2.86 19.48 -8.05
CA ALA A 227 3.83 18.62 -8.70
C ALA A 227 3.44 17.14 -8.58
N ASP A 228 3.66 16.37 -9.63
CA ASP A 228 3.73 14.90 -9.60
C ASP A 228 5.21 14.52 -9.52
N LEU A 229 5.64 14.03 -8.34
CA LEU A 229 7.08 13.79 -8.11
C LEU A 229 7.58 12.58 -8.91
N GLY A 230 6.70 11.72 -9.40
CA GLY A 230 7.08 10.64 -10.30
C GLY A 230 7.50 11.15 -11.68
N GLU A 231 6.75 12.10 -12.23
CA GLU A 231 7.06 12.74 -13.50
C GLU A 231 8.35 13.58 -13.39
N GLU A 232 8.46 14.42 -12.36
CA GLU A 232 9.63 15.28 -12.16
C GLU A 232 10.92 14.48 -11.88
N TRP A 233 10.81 13.36 -11.15
CA TRP A 233 11.93 12.45 -10.91
C TRP A 233 12.46 11.82 -12.21
N ALA A 234 11.56 11.38 -13.09
CA ALA A 234 11.92 10.84 -14.39
C ALA A 234 12.60 11.88 -15.28
N ASP A 235 12.17 13.14 -15.22
CA ASP A 235 12.79 14.26 -15.95
C ASP A 235 14.24 14.54 -15.52
N LEU A 236 14.61 14.21 -14.28
CA LEU A 236 16.00 14.28 -13.78
C LEU A 236 16.87 13.11 -14.25
N SER A 237 16.35 12.18 -15.03
CA SER A 237 17.05 10.97 -15.48
C SER A 237 17.49 10.06 -14.33
N LEU A 238 16.74 10.05 -13.24
CA LEU A 238 16.97 9.21 -12.06
C LEU A 238 16.29 7.82 -12.15
N GLY A 239 15.82 7.44 -13.34
CA GLY A 239 15.04 6.23 -13.54
C GLY A 239 13.57 6.41 -13.15
N GLN A 240 12.93 5.33 -12.71
CA GLN A 240 11.52 5.35 -12.28
C GLN A 240 11.44 5.09 -10.77
N ILE A 241 10.51 5.75 -10.10
CA ILE A 241 10.23 5.47 -8.69
C ILE A 241 9.49 4.14 -8.57
N VAL A 242 10.07 3.18 -7.85
CA VAL A 242 9.42 1.92 -7.53
C VAL A 242 8.62 2.08 -6.23
N ALA A 243 7.39 2.58 -6.39
CA ALA A 243 6.49 2.85 -5.26
C ALA A 243 5.86 1.60 -4.66
N GLY A 244 5.86 0.48 -5.38
CA GLY A 244 5.30 -0.77 -4.91
C GLY A 244 6.08 -1.98 -5.38
N CYS A 245 6.38 -2.87 -4.45
CA CYS A 245 6.92 -4.20 -4.71
C CYS A 245 6.29 -5.24 -3.77
N ALA A 246 6.31 -6.50 -4.17
CA ALA A 246 5.91 -7.63 -3.34
C ALA A 246 7.14 -8.25 -2.67
N VAL A 247 7.08 -8.47 -1.36
CA VAL A 247 8.17 -9.02 -0.56
C VAL A 247 7.68 -10.19 0.27
N ALA A 248 8.49 -11.23 0.39
CA ALA A 248 8.23 -12.37 1.26
C ALA A 248 9.52 -12.81 1.97
N ARG A 249 9.37 -13.56 3.06
CA ARG A 249 10.54 -14.19 3.71
C ARG A 249 11.14 -15.26 2.82
N THR A 250 12.47 -15.30 2.77
CA THR A 250 13.23 -16.31 2.01
C THR A 250 12.83 -17.75 2.43
N GLU A 251 12.59 -17.97 3.72
CA GLU A 251 12.12 -19.26 4.24
C GLU A 251 10.76 -19.68 3.63
N PHE A 252 9.80 -18.73 3.55
CA PHE A 252 8.50 -18.99 2.91
C PHE A 252 8.65 -19.28 1.41
N VAL A 253 9.45 -18.50 0.71
CA VAL A 253 9.72 -18.67 -0.73
C VAL A 253 10.29 -20.08 -1.02
N GLN A 254 11.24 -20.52 -0.22
CA GLN A 254 11.86 -21.85 -0.37
C GLN A 254 10.93 -23.00 0.01
N ALA A 255 10.08 -22.81 1.02
CA ALA A 255 9.16 -23.84 1.49
C ALA A 255 7.91 -23.99 0.59
N HIS A 256 7.49 -22.90 -0.09
CA HIS A 256 6.23 -22.85 -0.83
C HIS A 256 6.39 -22.22 -2.24
N PRO A 257 7.29 -22.74 -3.10
CA PRO A 257 7.53 -22.14 -4.42
C PRO A 257 6.28 -22.09 -5.30
N GLU A 258 5.41 -23.12 -5.23
CA GLU A 258 4.14 -23.14 -5.99
C GLU A 258 3.17 -22.03 -5.54
N ALA A 259 3.19 -21.64 -4.26
CA ALA A 259 2.39 -20.53 -3.77
C ALA A 259 2.90 -19.19 -4.27
N VAL A 260 4.22 -19.04 -4.37
CA VAL A 260 4.87 -17.85 -4.93
C VAL A 260 4.52 -17.71 -6.41
N GLU A 261 4.65 -18.78 -7.21
CA GLU A 261 4.28 -18.77 -8.63
C GLU A 261 2.79 -18.45 -8.84
N THR A 262 1.92 -19.00 -7.99
CA THR A 262 0.48 -18.70 -8.03
C THR A 262 0.21 -17.23 -7.71
N PHE A 263 0.89 -16.68 -6.70
CA PHE A 263 0.83 -15.26 -6.36
C PHE A 263 1.30 -14.37 -7.52
N LEU A 264 2.46 -14.67 -8.11
CA LEU A 264 3.02 -13.91 -9.22
C LEU A 264 2.07 -13.87 -10.41
N SER A 265 1.53 -15.04 -10.81
CA SER A 265 0.53 -15.11 -11.89
C SER A 265 -0.75 -14.34 -11.57
N GLY A 266 -1.23 -14.40 -10.32
CA GLY A 266 -2.38 -13.64 -9.86
C GLY A 266 -2.13 -12.14 -9.82
N MET A 267 -0.93 -11.71 -9.42
CA MET A 267 -0.55 -10.30 -9.37
C MET A 267 -0.39 -9.71 -10.78
N GLU A 268 0.17 -10.46 -11.73
CA GLU A 268 0.25 -10.06 -13.15
C GLU A 268 -1.15 -9.83 -13.73
N GLN A 269 -2.08 -10.76 -13.49
CA GLN A 269 -3.47 -10.63 -13.92
C GLN A 269 -4.15 -9.43 -13.26
N SER A 270 -3.89 -9.21 -11.95
CA SER A 270 -4.43 -8.07 -11.23
C SER A 270 -3.91 -6.75 -11.77
N ALA A 271 -2.60 -6.64 -12.02
CA ALA A 271 -2.02 -5.44 -12.61
C ALA A 271 -2.63 -5.13 -13.99
N ALA A 272 -2.78 -6.14 -14.85
CA ALA A 272 -3.42 -5.98 -16.15
C ALA A 272 -4.90 -5.53 -16.03
N ALA A 273 -5.68 -6.12 -15.12
CA ALA A 273 -7.07 -5.77 -14.89
C ALA A 273 -7.23 -4.36 -14.30
N MET A 274 -6.38 -4.01 -13.34
CA MET A 274 -6.46 -2.72 -12.64
C MET A 274 -5.86 -1.56 -13.43
N SER A 275 -5.03 -1.83 -14.46
CA SER A 275 -4.53 -0.80 -15.38
C SER A 275 -5.58 -0.37 -16.42
N ASP A 276 -6.63 -1.17 -16.63
CA ASP A 276 -7.74 -0.84 -17.54
C ASP A 276 -8.88 -0.20 -16.75
N PRO A 277 -9.20 1.11 -16.96
CA PRO A 277 -10.24 1.80 -16.22
C PRO A 277 -11.62 1.16 -16.31
N ASP A 278 -11.99 0.62 -17.47
CA ASP A 278 -13.29 -0.02 -17.68
C ASP A 278 -13.42 -1.34 -16.89
N THR A 279 -12.32 -2.02 -16.67
CA THR A 279 -12.23 -3.24 -15.85
C THR A 279 -12.10 -2.91 -14.38
N ALA A 280 -11.20 -2.00 -14.03
CA ALA A 280 -10.88 -1.63 -12.64
C ALA A 280 -12.11 -1.17 -11.85
N VAL A 281 -13.02 -0.43 -12.49
CA VAL A 281 -14.23 0.06 -11.84
C VAL A 281 -15.19 -1.04 -11.40
N ASN A 282 -15.07 -2.27 -11.92
CA ASN A 282 -15.90 -3.40 -11.51
C ASN A 282 -15.46 -3.98 -10.14
N TYR A 283 -14.23 -3.71 -9.74
CA TYR A 283 -13.67 -4.10 -8.44
C TYR A 283 -13.81 -3.01 -7.37
N TRP A 284 -14.47 -1.89 -7.70
CA TRP A 284 -14.61 -0.75 -6.80
C TRP A 284 -16.07 -0.39 -6.57
N SER A 285 -16.48 -0.28 -5.30
CA SER A 285 -17.85 0.10 -4.95
C SER A 285 -17.99 1.64 -4.87
N ASN A 286 -19.15 2.17 -5.32
CA ASN A 286 -19.52 3.58 -5.09
C ASN A 286 -19.53 3.91 -3.57
N PRO A 287 -19.04 5.09 -3.11
CA PRO A 287 -18.83 6.33 -3.90
C PRO A 287 -17.41 6.55 -4.44
N ASN A 288 -16.48 5.63 -4.27
CA ASN A 288 -15.05 5.85 -4.53
C ASN A 288 -14.64 5.57 -6.00
N ARG A 289 -15.62 5.26 -6.86
CA ARG A 289 -15.35 4.94 -8.27
C ARG A 289 -14.74 6.12 -9.04
N ASP A 290 -15.26 7.33 -8.84
CA ASP A 290 -14.76 8.52 -9.52
C ASP A 290 -13.35 8.88 -9.02
N VAL A 291 -13.08 8.66 -7.74
CA VAL A 291 -11.74 8.81 -7.15
C VAL A 291 -10.77 7.81 -7.76
N LEU A 292 -11.17 6.55 -7.89
CA LEU A 292 -10.35 5.54 -8.55
C LEU A 292 -9.99 5.95 -9.97
N LEU A 293 -10.98 6.35 -10.77
CA LEU A 293 -10.77 6.76 -12.17
C LEU A 293 -9.83 7.96 -12.29
N ALA A 294 -9.90 8.90 -11.34
CA ALA A 294 -8.98 10.04 -11.28
C ALA A 294 -7.56 9.62 -10.87
N ALA A 295 -7.41 8.64 -9.99
CA ALA A 295 -6.13 8.18 -9.49
C ALA A 295 -5.38 7.24 -10.45
N LEU A 296 -6.10 6.39 -11.18
CA LEU A 296 -5.51 5.30 -12.00
C LEU A 296 -4.36 5.75 -12.93
N PRO A 297 -4.46 6.88 -13.65
CA PRO A 297 -3.37 7.34 -14.52
C PRO A 297 -2.05 7.61 -13.77
N HIS A 298 -2.14 7.90 -12.47
CA HIS A 298 -1.01 8.27 -11.62
C HIS A 298 -0.53 7.12 -10.70
N CYS A 299 -1.27 6.01 -10.60
CA CYS A 299 -0.89 4.89 -9.73
C CYS A 299 0.25 4.03 -10.30
N GLY A 300 0.66 4.23 -11.55
CA GLY A 300 1.78 3.54 -12.18
C GLY A 300 1.68 2.02 -12.09
N ILE A 301 0.46 1.46 -12.20
CA ILE A 301 0.23 0.02 -12.03
C ILE A 301 0.99 -0.76 -13.09
N THR A 302 1.82 -1.69 -12.67
CA THR A 302 2.65 -2.52 -13.53
C THR A 302 2.87 -3.91 -12.91
N PHE A 303 3.50 -4.79 -13.66
CA PHE A 303 4.03 -6.05 -13.15
C PHE A 303 5.37 -6.32 -13.81
N ALA A 304 6.41 -6.47 -12.99
CA ALA A 304 7.71 -6.95 -13.44
C ALA A 304 8.26 -7.95 -12.41
N ALA A 305 8.80 -9.07 -12.90
CA ALA A 305 9.40 -10.12 -12.09
C ALA A 305 10.73 -10.56 -12.71
N GLY A 306 11.55 -11.32 -11.95
CA GLY A 306 12.87 -11.78 -12.41
C GLY A 306 13.79 -10.63 -12.78
N GLN A 307 14.47 -10.71 -13.93
CA GLN A 307 15.46 -9.72 -14.33
C GLN A 307 14.88 -8.32 -14.54
N ASP A 308 13.69 -8.20 -15.13
CA ASP A 308 13.04 -6.89 -15.35
C ASP A 308 12.74 -6.20 -14.01
N MET A 309 12.31 -6.95 -12.99
CA MET A 309 12.14 -6.43 -11.63
C MET A 309 13.45 -5.93 -11.04
N LYS A 310 14.52 -6.72 -11.18
CA LYS A 310 15.85 -6.37 -10.65
C LYS A 310 16.37 -5.09 -11.31
N ASP A 311 16.29 -4.98 -12.63
CA ASP A 311 16.78 -3.81 -13.36
C ASP A 311 16.06 -2.53 -12.90
N LEU A 312 14.73 -2.58 -12.78
CA LEU A 312 13.95 -1.44 -12.27
C LEU A 312 14.32 -1.08 -10.82
N ALA A 313 14.47 -2.07 -9.96
CA ALA A 313 14.76 -1.86 -8.56
C ALA A 313 16.18 -1.34 -8.33
N GLU A 314 17.18 -1.86 -9.04
CA GLU A 314 18.57 -1.43 -8.91
C GLU A 314 18.78 0.01 -9.36
N ASP A 315 18.18 0.45 -10.47
CA ASP A 315 18.22 1.84 -10.92
C ASP A 315 17.62 2.78 -9.87
N TYR A 316 16.48 2.42 -9.31
CA TYR A 316 15.83 3.18 -8.24
C TYR A 316 16.65 3.20 -6.95
N TYR A 317 17.17 2.05 -6.52
CA TYR A 317 18.02 1.98 -5.31
C TYR A 317 19.30 2.78 -5.43
N LEU A 318 19.93 2.81 -6.61
CA LEU A 318 21.10 3.63 -6.84
C LEU A 318 20.78 5.11 -6.66
N SER A 319 19.63 5.56 -7.18
CA SER A 319 19.17 6.94 -7.05
C SER A 319 18.83 7.31 -5.60
N LEU A 320 18.13 6.42 -4.87
CA LEU A 320 17.87 6.61 -3.43
C LEU A 320 19.15 6.62 -2.61
N PHE A 321 20.09 5.71 -2.89
CA PHE A 321 21.37 5.64 -2.18
C PHE A 321 22.22 6.92 -2.37
N GLN A 322 22.18 7.51 -3.56
CA GLN A 322 22.86 8.77 -3.83
C GLN A 322 22.20 9.96 -3.11
N ALA A 323 20.87 9.93 -2.99
CA ALA A 323 20.12 10.98 -2.28
C ALA A 323 20.28 10.85 -0.76
N ASP A 324 20.10 9.66 -0.22
CA ASP A 324 20.21 9.34 1.20
C ASP A 324 20.48 7.82 1.36
N PRO A 325 21.71 7.40 1.71
CA PRO A 325 22.03 5.99 1.93
C PRO A 325 21.15 5.28 2.96
N ASP A 326 20.67 6.00 3.98
CA ASP A 326 19.82 5.43 5.03
C ASP A 326 18.42 5.10 4.50
N ALA A 327 18.01 5.71 3.38
CA ALA A 327 16.73 5.41 2.73
C ALA A 327 16.58 3.94 2.32
N ILE A 328 17.68 3.25 2.07
CA ILE A 328 17.71 1.82 1.71
C ILE A 328 18.49 0.96 2.72
N GLY A 329 18.74 1.48 3.92
CA GLY A 329 19.42 0.75 4.99
C GLY A 329 20.95 0.72 4.90
N GLY A 330 21.57 1.69 4.21
CA GLY A 330 23.01 1.92 4.20
C GLY A 330 23.78 1.14 3.13
N GLY A 331 23.13 0.34 2.29
CA GLY A 331 23.77 -0.45 1.24
C GLY A 331 22.79 -0.91 0.17
N LEU A 332 23.30 -1.13 -1.04
CA LEU A 332 22.52 -1.72 -2.13
C LEU A 332 22.24 -3.20 -1.82
N PRO A 333 21.02 -3.72 -2.09
CA PRO A 333 20.75 -5.14 -1.96
C PRO A 333 21.61 -5.98 -2.91
N TYR A 334 21.90 -7.23 -2.49
CA TYR A 334 22.62 -8.20 -3.32
C TYR A 334 21.66 -9.01 -4.20
N ASP A 335 22.23 -9.84 -5.11
CA ASP A 335 21.46 -10.65 -6.06
C ASP A 335 20.45 -11.59 -5.39
N ASP A 336 20.75 -12.11 -4.21
CA ASP A 336 19.89 -13.00 -3.44
C ASP A 336 18.62 -12.32 -2.89
N PHE A 337 18.54 -10.99 -2.96
CA PHE A 337 17.32 -10.25 -2.67
C PHE A 337 16.25 -10.43 -3.75
N TYR A 338 16.63 -10.72 -4.97
CA TYR A 338 15.72 -10.73 -6.12
C TYR A 338 15.32 -12.17 -6.47
N TYR A 339 14.02 -12.48 -6.35
CA TYR A 339 13.50 -13.79 -6.70
C TYR A 339 13.51 -14.03 -8.21
N GLY A 340 13.94 -15.23 -8.64
CA GLY A 340 13.92 -15.63 -10.06
C GLY A 340 15.02 -14.98 -10.91
N VAL A 341 16.08 -14.49 -10.29
CA VAL A 341 17.30 -14.01 -10.96
C VAL A 341 18.40 -15.02 -10.73
N ASP A 342 19.08 -15.48 -11.82
CA ASP A 342 20.18 -16.47 -11.81
C ASP A 342 21.55 -15.80 -11.59
#